data_98e4ced309b488939f7cb202096e80f2
#
_entry.id   98e4ced309b488939f7cb202096e80f2
#
_cell.length_a   1.000
_cell.length_b   1.000
_cell.length_c   1.000
_cell.angle_alpha   90.00
_cell.angle_beta   90.00
_cell.angle_gamma   90.00
#
_symmetry.space_group_name_H-M   'P 1'
#
loop_
_entity.id
_entity.type
_entity.pdbx_description
1 polymer ?
#
loop_
_entity_poly.entity_id
_entity_poly.type
_entity_poly.pdbx_seq_one_letter_code
_entity_poly.pdbx_strand_id
1 'polypeptide(L)'
;KNNIDKNCLQFIEKKDRKIVDALLSKMKKYIDVIVPRGGKSLVSKVQKLSNVHVIGHLEGVCHIYLDQEANYDMAKKIIINSKMRRTSICGAVETLLINEKILDTHLKDIINSLINSNCEVRVDGKINKIFKNKLKAAKEFDWRTEYLDAIISIKTVKNVKEAIDHILKYGTMHTDSIITNNVKNAKVFLENVHSS
;
A
#
# COMPACT_ATOMS: atom_id res chain seq x y z
N LYS A 1 25.68 -24.26 18.45
CA LYS A 1 26.42 -23.97 17.21
C LYS A 1 25.89 -24.97 16.19
N ASN A 2 25.07 -24.50 15.26
CA ASN A 2 24.50 -25.33 14.22
C ASN A 2 25.60 -25.63 13.18
N ASN A 3 25.81 -26.88 12.84
CA ASN A 3 26.75 -27.33 11.80
C ASN A 3 26.23 -26.93 10.39
N ILE A 4 26.14 -25.63 10.13
CA ILE A 4 25.76 -25.10 8.83
C ILE A 4 27.05 -24.88 8.02
N ASP A 5 27.07 -25.36 6.78
CA ASP A 5 28.18 -25.12 5.86
C ASP A 5 28.41 -23.60 5.71
N LYS A 6 29.65 -23.16 5.88
CA LYS A 6 30.03 -21.74 5.75
C LYS A 6 29.71 -21.14 4.38
N ASN A 7 29.50 -21.96 3.37
CA ASN A 7 29.13 -21.53 2.03
C ASN A 7 27.62 -21.30 1.85
N CYS A 8 26.79 -21.62 2.87
CA CYS A 8 25.35 -21.33 2.82
C CYS A 8 25.01 -19.84 2.79
N LEU A 9 25.94 -18.97 3.22
CA LEU A 9 25.82 -17.53 3.12
C LEU A 9 27.02 -16.95 2.39
N GLN A 10 26.78 -16.32 1.26
CA GLN A 10 27.83 -15.70 0.44
C GLN A 10 27.54 -14.21 0.27
N PHE A 11 28.58 -13.40 0.25
CA PHE A 11 28.51 -11.96 0.12
C PHE A 11 29.41 -11.49 -1.04
N ILE A 12 28.88 -10.61 -1.88
CA ILE A 12 29.65 -10.00 -2.98
C ILE A 12 30.17 -8.65 -2.51
N GLU A 13 31.48 -8.58 -2.24
CA GLU A 13 32.12 -7.38 -1.68
C GLU A 13 32.21 -6.19 -2.68
N LYS A 14 32.13 -6.47 -3.96
CA LYS A 14 32.27 -5.45 -5.02
C LYS A 14 30.95 -4.69 -5.24
N LYS A 15 31.03 -3.36 -5.27
CA LYS A 15 29.88 -2.46 -5.49
C LYS A 15 29.58 -2.18 -6.99
N ASP A 16 30.14 -2.95 -7.91
CA ASP A 16 29.93 -2.72 -9.35
C ASP A 16 28.54 -3.19 -9.80
N ARG A 17 27.75 -2.30 -10.38
CA ARG A 17 26.41 -2.59 -10.92
C ARG A 17 26.43 -3.62 -12.06
N LYS A 18 27.55 -3.79 -12.77
CA LYS A 18 27.73 -4.83 -13.79
C LYS A 18 27.63 -6.24 -13.22
N ILE A 19 27.92 -6.42 -11.92
CA ILE A 19 27.74 -7.70 -11.23
C ILE A 19 26.27 -8.04 -11.12
N VAL A 20 25.43 -7.05 -10.81
CA VAL A 20 23.97 -7.25 -10.78
C VAL A 20 23.48 -7.71 -12.16
N ASP A 21 23.94 -7.09 -13.22
CA ASP A 21 23.58 -7.49 -14.59
C ASP A 21 24.03 -8.92 -14.92
N ALA A 22 25.21 -9.32 -14.47
CA ALA A 22 25.70 -10.70 -14.62
C ALA A 22 24.86 -11.71 -13.83
N LEU A 23 24.48 -11.38 -12.58
CA LEU A 23 23.61 -12.22 -11.74
C LEU A 23 22.23 -12.42 -12.41
N LEU A 24 21.66 -11.36 -12.98
CA LEU A 24 20.35 -11.40 -13.64
C LEU A 24 20.34 -12.20 -14.94
N SER A 25 21.41 -12.07 -15.76
CA SER A 25 21.40 -12.57 -17.14
C SER A 25 22.22 -13.84 -17.37
N LYS A 26 23.28 -14.09 -16.58
CA LYS A 26 24.26 -15.16 -16.85
C LYS A 26 24.29 -16.27 -15.81
N MET A 27 23.68 -16.08 -14.65
CA MET A 27 23.82 -16.98 -13.50
C MET A 27 22.63 -17.94 -13.32
N LYS A 28 21.78 -18.14 -14.31
CA LYS A 28 20.60 -19.02 -14.25
C LYS A 28 20.90 -20.46 -13.78
N LYS A 29 22.11 -20.96 -14.01
CA LYS A 29 22.53 -22.29 -13.54
C LYS A 29 22.79 -22.36 -12.03
N TYR A 30 22.97 -21.22 -11.37
CA TYR A 30 23.44 -21.11 -9.98
C TYR A 30 22.46 -20.38 -9.07
N ILE A 31 21.46 -19.70 -9.65
CA ILE A 31 20.48 -18.91 -8.90
C ILE A 31 19.09 -19.35 -9.31
N ASP A 32 18.30 -19.81 -8.36
CA ASP A 32 16.91 -20.25 -8.57
C ASP A 32 15.93 -19.08 -8.44
N VAL A 33 16.17 -18.18 -7.47
CA VAL A 33 15.27 -17.08 -7.15
C VAL A 33 16.05 -15.81 -6.83
N ILE A 34 15.55 -14.67 -7.29
CA ILE A 34 16.07 -13.33 -6.94
C ILE A 34 15.01 -12.56 -6.16
N VAL A 35 15.39 -12.03 -4.99
CA VAL A 35 14.56 -11.17 -4.15
C VAL A 35 15.18 -9.77 -4.15
N PRO A 36 14.75 -8.86 -5.04
CA PRO A 36 15.33 -7.51 -5.09
C PRO A 36 14.91 -6.70 -3.86
N ARG A 37 15.87 -5.94 -3.33
CA ARG A 37 15.65 -4.96 -2.27
C ARG A 37 16.28 -3.65 -2.68
N GLY A 38 15.48 -2.60 -2.81
CA GLY A 38 15.94 -1.28 -3.22
C GLY A 38 14.81 -0.46 -3.84
N GLY A 39 15.16 0.70 -4.42
CA GLY A 39 14.19 1.59 -5.04
C GLY A 39 13.60 1.04 -6.35
N LYS A 40 12.51 1.66 -6.81
CA LYS A 40 11.73 1.30 -8.01
C LYS A 40 12.59 1.03 -9.25
N SER A 41 13.64 1.84 -9.48
CA SER A 41 14.54 1.68 -10.63
C SER A 41 15.29 0.34 -10.61
N LEU A 42 15.76 -0.11 -9.45
CA LEU A 42 16.43 -1.41 -9.31
C LEU A 42 15.45 -2.55 -9.50
N VAL A 43 14.31 -2.51 -8.83
CA VAL A 43 13.29 -3.58 -8.92
C VAL A 43 12.78 -3.71 -10.36
N SER A 44 12.48 -2.59 -11.01
CA SER A 44 12.08 -2.58 -12.44
C SER A 44 13.16 -3.17 -13.35
N LYS A 45 14.43 -2.83 -13.10
CA LYS A 45 15.56 -3.39 -13.85
C LYS A 45 15.64 -4.91 -13.66
N VAL A 46 15.52 -5.38 -12.41
CA VAL A 46 15.54 -6.81 -12.09
C VAL A 46 14.41 -7.55 -12.81
N GLN A 47 13.19 -7.05 -12.72
CA GLN A 47 12.03 -7.67 -13.39
C GLN A 47 12.17 -7.74 -14.92
N LYS A 48 12.78 -6.71 -15.53
CA LYS A 48 12.93 -6.64 -16.99
C LYS A 48 14.09 -7.50 -17.53
N LEU A 49 15.17 -7.63 -16.79
CA LEU A 49 16.41 -8.23 -17.27
C LEU A 49 16.66 -9.64 -16.72
N SER A 50 15.92 -10.07 -15.70
CA SER A 50 16.19 -11.35 -15.07
C SER A 50 15.72 -12.52 -15.94
N ASN A 51 16.63 -13.46 -16.16
CA ASN A 51 16.34 -14.79 -16.70
C ASN A 51 16.07 -15.81 -15.57
N VAL A 52 16.02 -15.35 -14.33
CA VAL A 52 15.78 -16.12 -13.11
C VAL A 52 14.45 -15.68 -12.51
N HIS A 53 13.77 -16.54 -11.80
CA HIS A 53 12.53 -16.19 -11.13
C HIS A 53 12.73 -15.04 -10.12
N VAL A 54 11.84 -14.04 -10.16
CA VAL A 54 11.94 -12.84 -9.32
C VAL A 54 10.74 -12.79 -8.38
N ILE A 55 11.02 -12.70 -7.08
CA ILE A 55 10.00 -12.46 -6.05
C ILE A 55 10.19 -11.02 -5.56
N GLY A 56 9.29 -10.12 -5.95
CA GLY A 56 9.34 -8.72 -5.52
C GLY A 56 8.19 -7.90 -6.07
N HIS A 57 7.84 -6.85 -5.35
CA HIS A 57 6.86 -5.84 -5.76
C HIS A 57 7.56 -4.60 -6.30
N LEU A 58 6.96 -3.97 -7.30
CA LEU A 58 7.46 -2.73 -7.88
C LEU A 58 6.99 -1.51 -7.07
N GLU A 59 5.74 -1.53 -6.64
CA GLU A 59 5.06 -0.47 -5.91
C GLU A 59 4.07 -1.07 -4.90
N GLY A 60 3.82 -0.34 -3.80
CA GLY A 60 2.85 -0.68 -2.77
C GLY A 60 1.75 0.39 -2.66
N VAL A 61 0.78 0.41 -3.57
CA VAL A 61 -0.42 1.26 -3.43
C VAL A 61 -1.43 0.53 -2.55
N CYS A 62 -1.29 0.72 -1.24
CA CYS A 62 -2.07 0.01 -0.22
C CYS A 62 -3.35 0.76 0.14
N HIS A 63 -4.44 0.03 0.40
CA HIS A 63 -5.74 0.59 0.74
C HIS A 63 -6.26 0.11 2.09
N ILE A 64 -7.02 0.98 2.76
CA ILE A 64 -7.93 0.61 3.84
C ILE A 64 -9.33 0.97 3.41
N TYR A 65 -10.26 0.02 3.46
CA TYR A 65 -11.68 0.28 3.35
C TYR A 65 -12.31 0.36 4.75
N LEU A 66 -12.87 1.50 5.07
CA LEU A 66 -13.61 1.75 6.30
C LEU A 66 -15.10 1.57 6.02
N ASP A 67 -15.64 0.43 6.47
CA ASP A 67 -17.02 0.04 6.27
C ASP A 67 -17.98 0.77 7.24
N GLN A 68 -19.27 0.80 6.91
CA GLN A 68 -20.31 1.43 7.71
C GLN A 68 -20.43 0.87 9.15
N GLU A 69 -20.07 -0.40 9.35
CA GLU A 69 -20.12 -1.09 10.64
C GLU A 69 -18.74 -1.17 11.32
N ALA A 70 -17.84 -0.28 10.99
CA ALA A 70 -16.54 -0.22 11.63
C ALA A 70 -16.63 0.34 13.06
N ASN A 71 -15.84 -0.22 13.98
CA ASN A 71 -15.63 0.40 15.27
C ASN A 71 -14.77 1.65 15.12
N TYR A 72 -15.29 2.78 15.58
CA TYR A 72 -14.65 4.09 15.41
C TYR A 72 -13.26 4.21 16.02
N ASP A 73 -13.10 3.84 17.31
CA ASP A 73 -11.82 3.99 18.01
C ASP A 73 -10.73 3.09 17.43
N MET A 74 -11.09 1.86 17.06
CA MET A 74 -10.20 0.93 16.39
C MET A 74 -9.81 1.45 15.00
N ALA A 75 -10.78 1.91 14.23
CA ALA A 75 -10.55 2.44 12.88
C ALA A 75 -9.59 3.62 12.89
N LYS A 76 -9.81 4.60 13.77
CA LYS A 76 -8.93 5.76 13.91
C LYS A 76 -7.49 5.35 14.24
N LYS A 77 -7.29 4.46 15.22
CA LYS A 77 -5.96 3.96 15.60
C LYS A 77 -5.26 3.25 14.45
N ILE A 78 -5.97 2.37 13.73
CA ILE A 78 -5.43 1.62 12.61
C ILE A 78 -5.02 2.57 11.48
N ILE A 79 -5.89 3.50 11.07
CA ILE A 79 -5.63 4.42 9.96
C ILE A 79 -4.40 5.29 10.26
N ILE A 80 -4.35 5.92 11.44
CA ILE A 80 -3.22 6.76 11.83
C ILE A 80 -1.92 5.93 11.90
N ASN A 81 -1.94 4.75 12.51
CA ASN A 81 -0.76 3.91 12.64
C ASN A 81 -0.27 3.42 11.28
N SER A 82 -1.17 2.91 10.41
CA SER A 82 -0.80 2.36 9.11
C SER A 82 -0.25 3.40 8.14
N LYS A 83 -0.59 4.69 8.30
CA LYS A 83 0.04 5.76 7.52
C LYS A 83 1.27 6.33 8.19
N MET A 84 1.17 6.70 9.47
CA MET A 84 2.15 7.60 10.10
C MET A 84 3.29 6.90 10.85
N ARG A 85 3.16 5.60 11.15
CA ARG A 85 4.23 4.86 11.83
C ARG A 85 5.54 4.83 11.03
N ARG A 86 5.44 4.63 9.70
CA ARG A 86 6.56 4.63 8.75
C ARG A 86 6.05 4.94 7.37
N THR A 87 6.11 6.18 6.97
CA THR A 87 5.55 6.67 5.69
C THR A 87 6.28 6.14 4.45
N SER A 88 7.57 5.82 4.58
CA SER A 88 8.45 5.44 3.46
C SER A 88 8.55 3.93 3.20
N ILE A 89 7.63 3.12 3.73
CA ILE A 89 7.59 1.68 3.46
C ILE A 89 6.43 1.33 2.53
N CYS A 90 6.64 0.30 1.71
CA CYS A 90 5.66 -0.17 0.73
C CYS A 90 4.32 -0.65 1.33
N GLY A 91 4.27 -0.96 2.64
CA GLY A 91 3.05 -1.35 3.34
C GLY A 91 2.32 -0.19 4.03
N ALA A 92 2.79 1.06 3.90
CA ALA A 92 2.05 2.21 4.39
C ALA A 92 0.77 2.41 3.57
N VAL A 93 -0.35 2.77 4.25
CA VAL A 93 -1.59 3.05 3.52
C VAL A 93 -1.44 4.32 2.67
N GLU A 94 -1.85 4.23 1.41
CA GLU A 94 -1.82 5.35 0.48
C GLU A 94 -3.21 5.88 0.18
N THR A 95 -4.22 5.02 0.23
CA THR A 95 -5.62 5.40 0.01
C THR A 95 -6.54 4.85 1.10
N LEU A 96 -7.33 5.73 1.70
CA LEU A 96 -8.46 5.41 2.58
C LEU A 96 -9.76 5.50 1.78
N LEU A 97 -10.47 4.39 1.68
CA LEU A 97 -11.84 4.32 1.14
C LEU A 97 -12.81 4.36 2.31
N ILE A 98 -13.69 5.34 2.37
CA ILE A 98 -14.65 5.48 3.47
C ILE A 98 -16.09 5.33 2.98
N ASN A 99 -16.87 4.51 3.71
CA ASN A 99 -18.30 4.37 3.40
C ASN A 99 -19.04 5.69 3.63
N GLU A 100 -19.87 6.09 2.66
CA GLU A 100 -20.59 7.36 2.71
C GLU A 100 -21.52 7.52 3.91
N LYS A 101 -22.01 6.42 4.48
CA LYS A 101 -22.95 6.43 5.60
C LYS A 101 -22.33 6.86 6.94
N ILE A 102 -21.00 6.81 7.03
CA ILE A 102 -20.26 7.17 8.25
C ILE A 102 -19.42 8.44 8.12
N LEU A 103 -19.62 9.21 7.05
CA LEU A 103 -18.90 10.47 6.85
C LEU A 103 -19.12 11.44 8.02
N ASP A 104 -20.37 11.59 8.49
CA ASP A 104 -20.70 12.55 9.53
C ASP A 104 -20.12 12.17 10.90
N THR A 105 -19.93 10.88 11.16
CA THR A 105 -19.49 10.35 12.46
C THR A 105 -17.99 10.12 12.56
N HIS A 106 -17.33 9.70 11.49
CA HIS A 106 -15.92 9.23 11.52
C HIS A 106 -14.95 10.19 10.83
N LEU A 107 -15.38 10.80 9.72
CA LEU A 107 -14.47 11.45 8.77
C LEU A 107 -13.70 12.62 9.38
N LYS A 108 -14.42 13.54 10.04
CA LYS A 108 -13.84 14.82 10.52
C LYS A 108 -12.69 14.61 11.49
N ASP A 109 -12.87 13.69 12.43
CA ASP A 109 -11.87 13.43 13.44
C ASP A 109 -10.67 12.64 12.90
N ILE A 110 -10.90 11.68 12.00
CA ILE A 110 -9.83 10.97 11.31
C ILE A 110 -8.95 11.96 10.51
N ILE A 111 -9.57 12.83 9.72
CA ILE A 111 -8.85 13.84 8.92
C ILE A 111 -8.07 14.81 9.83
N ASN A 112 -8.70 15.33 10.88
CA ASN A 112 -8.03 16.22 11.83
C ASN A 112 -6.83 15.53 12.51
N SER A 113 -6.96 14.25 12.85
CA SER A 113 -5.87 13.48 13.48
C SER A 113 -4.71 13.25 12.52
N LEU A 114 -4.98 13.01 11.23
CA LEU A 114 -3.96 12.91 10.19
C LEU A 114 -3.22 14.24 10.02
N ILE A 115 -3.97 15.35 9.90
CA ILE A 115 -3.39 16.70 9.76
C ILE A 115 -2.55 17.07 10.99
N ASN A 116 -3.04 16.80 12.19
CA ASN A 116 -2.31 17.05 13.44
C ASN A 116 -1.02 16.20 13.54
N SER A 117 -0.97 15.09 12.81
CA SER A 117 0.23 14.26 12.66
C SER A 117 1.13 14.71 11.49
N ASN A 118 0.93 15.91 10.93
CA ASN A 118 1.62 16.45 9.77
C ASN A 118 1.44 15.63 8.48
N CYS A 119 0.29 14.99 8.30
CA CYS A 119 -0.04 14.29 7.06
C CYS A 119 -0.82 15.22 6.11
N GLU A 120 -0.37 15.34 4.87
CA GLU A 120 -1.14 15.98 3.80
C GLU A 120 -2.31 15.08 3.43
N VAL A 121 -3.52 15.60 3.48
CA VAL A 121 -4.74 14.86 3.13
C VAL A 121 -5.29 15.36 1.81
N ARG A 122 -5.41 14.46 0.84
CA ARG A 122 -6.04 14.69 -0.46
C ARG A 122 -7.40 14.00 -0.50
N VAL A 123 -8.44 14.68 -0.93
CA VAL A 123 -9.81 14.16 -0.79
C VAL A 123 -10.59 14.26 -2.10
N ASP A 124 -11.59 13.40 -2.27
CA ASP A 124 -12.54 13.51 -3.35
C ASP A 124 -13.43 14.76 -3.23
N GLY A 125 -14.19 15.05 -4.28
CA GLY A 125 -15.06 16.24 -4.32
C GLY A 125 -16.18 16.22 -3.28
N LYS A 126 -16.68 15.03 -2.86
CA LYS A 126 -17.74 14.91 -1.85
C LYS A 126 -17.21 15.29 -0.46
N ILE A 127 -16.07 14.75 -0.07
CA ILE A 127 -15.41 15.09 1.18
C ILE A 127 -14.98 16.56 1.19
N ASN A 128 -14.44 17.05 0.08
CA ASN A 128 -13.95 18.43 0.01
C ASN A 128 -15.09 19.46 0.23
N LYS A 129 -16.29 19.18 -0.27
CA LYS A 129 -17.48 20.01 0.02
C LYS A 129 -17.82 20.03 1.51
N ILE A 130 -17.75 18.91 2.22
CA ILE A 130 -17.97 18.83 3.68
C ILE A 130 -16.97 19.73 4.41
N PHE A 131 -15.75 19.80 3.95
CA PHE A 131 -14.70 20.68 4.50
C PHE A 131 -14.65 22.07 3.87
N LYS A 132 -15.73 22.52 3.19
CA LYS A 132 -15.84 23.85 2.54
C LYS A 132 -14.68 24.14 1.59
N ASN A 133 -14.23 23.15 0.85
CA ASN A 133 -13.12 23.19 -0.10
C ASN A 133 -11.78 23.67 0.48
N LYS A 134 -11.53 23.39 1.77
CA LYS A 134 -10.29 23.76 2.47
C LYS A 134 -9.19 22.69 2.36
N LEU A 135 -9.54 21.49 1.90
CA LEU A 135 -8.59 20.40 1.73
C LEU A 135 -8.08 20.34 0.28
N LYS A 136 -6.95 19.70 0.08
CA LYS A 136 -6.41 19.48 -1.25
C LYS A 136 -7.28 18.47 -2.01
N ALA A 137 -7.70 18.81 -3.22
CA ALA A 137 -8.48 17.90 -4.04
C ALA A 137 -7.58 16.79 -4.58
N ALA A 138 -8.00 15.54 -4.41
CA ALA A 138 -7.37 14.39 -5.03
C ALA A 138 -7.65 14.39 -6.55
N LYS A 139 -6.63 14.07 -7.33
CA LYS A 139 -6.68 13.93 -8.78
C LYS A 139 -6.66 12.44 -9.16
N GLU A 140 -6.95 12.12 -10.42
CA GLU A 140 -6.99 10.72 -10.88
C GLU A 140 -5.68 9.97 -10.64
N PHE A 141 -4.53 10.63 -10.80
CA PHE A 141 -3.23 10.00 -10.56
C PHE A 141 -2.97 9.71 -9.08
N ASP A 142 -3.60 10.45 -8.14
CA ASP A 142 -3.42 10.23 -6.69
C ASP A 142 -3.87 8.83 -6.27
N TRP A 143 -4.89 8.28 -6.94
CA TRP A 143 -5.40 6.93 -6.66
C TRP A 143 -4.42 5.80 -7.04
N ARG A 144 -3.42 6.10 -7.87
CA ARG A 144 -2.38 5.14 -8.33
C ARG A 144 -1.00 5.45 -7.75
N THR A 145 -0.93 6.40 -6.84
CA THR A 145 0.37 6.90 -6.36
C THR A 145 0.77 6.23 -5.06
N GLU A 146 1.93 5.59 -5.06
CA GLU A 146 2.67 5.26 -3.86
C GLU A 146 3.45 6.51 -3.45
N TYR A 147 2.98 7.23 -2.44
CA TYR A 147 3.60 8.49 -2.01
C TYR A 147 4.94 8.29 -1.30
N LEU A 148 5.06 7.22 -0.51
CA LEU A 148 6.22 6.97 0.36
C LEU A 148 6.54 8.16 1.28
N ASP A 149 5.53 8.94 1.60
CA ASP A 149 5.61 10.19 2.36
C ASP A 149 4.36 10.36 3.23
N ALA A 150 4.34 11.38 4.09
CA ALA A 150 3.20 11.75 4.92
C ALA A 150 2.07 12.40 4.08
N ILE A 151 1.57 11.66 3.09
CA ILE A 151 0.47 12.05 2.19
C ILE A 151 -0.50 10.87 2.09
N ILE A 152 -1.79 11.13 2.21
CA ILE A 152 -2.85 10.13 2.04
C ILE A 152 -3.98 10.66 1.19
N SER A 153 -4.53 9.80 0.33
CA SER A 153 -5.75 10.08 -0.43
C SER A 153 -6.97 9.47 0.25
N ILE A 154 -8.09 10.20 0.32
CA ILE A 154 -9.34 9.70 0.92
C ILE A 154 -10.47 9.82 -0.09
N LYS A 155 -11.18 8.72 -0.33
CA LYS A 155 -12.29 8.63 -1.27
C LYS A 155 -13.53 8.06 -0.62
N THR A 156 -14.66 8.66 -0.92
CA THR A 156 -15.98 8.16 -0.56
C THR A 156 -16.40 6.99 -1.44
N VAL A 157 -16.92 5.93 -0.84
CA VAL A 157 -17.52 4.80 -1.55
C VAL A 157 -18.88 4.44 -0.94
N LYS A 158 -19.78 3.88 -1.72
CA LYS A 158 -21.15 3.55 -1.29
C LYS A 158 -21.21 2.26 -0.47
N ASN A 159 -20.37 1.29 -0.79
CA ASN A 159 -20.42 -0.05 -0.21
C ASN A 159 -19.10 -0.80 -0.45
N VAL A 160 -19.00 -2.03 0.08
CA VAL A 160 -17.83 -2.90 -0.06
C VAL A 160 -17.50 -3.21 -1.53
N LYS A 161 -18.50 -3.35 -2.40
CA LYS A 161 -18.28 -3.64 -3.83
C LYS A 161 -17.55 -2.48 -4.52
N GLU A 162 -18.00 -1.24 -4.33
CA GLU A 162 -17.33 -0.06 -4.90
C GLU A 162 -15.91 0.10 -4.36
N ALA A 163 -15.67 -0.27 -3.09
CA ALA A 163 -14.32 -0.29 -2.54
C ALA A 163 -13.44 -1.33 -3.23
N ILE A 164 -13.93 -2.54 -3.43
CA ILE A 164 -13.24 -3.61 -4.17
C ILE A 164 -12.94 -3.16 -5.61
N ASP A 165 -13.92 -2.62 -6.32
CA ASP A 165 -13.74 -2.13 -7.70
C ASP A 165 -12.64 -1.06 -7.78
N HIS A 166 -12.58 -0.18 -6.78
CA HIS A 166 -11.51 0.82 -6.69
C HIS A 166 -10.14 0.17 -6.47
N ILE A 167 -10.03 -0.76 -5.54
CA ILE A 167 -8.78 -1.48 -5.23
C ILE A 167 -8.29 -2.25 -6.45
N LEU A 168 -9.18 -2.98 -7.13
CA LEU A 168 -8.82 -3.73 -8.33
C LEU A 168 -8.36 -2.83 -9.48
N LYS A 169 -8.91 -1.61 -9.57
CA LYS A 169 -8.55 -0.65 -10.62
C LYS A 169 -7.23 0.07 -10.36
N TYR A 170 -6.93 0.40 -9.10
CA TYR A 170 -5.83 1.31 -8.75
C TYR A 170 -4.73 0.69 -7.89
N GLY A 171 -5.04 -0.38 -7.17
CA GLY A 171 -4.11 -1.08 -6.30
C GLY A 171 -3.06 -1.88 -7.05
N THR A 172 -2.05 -2.31 -6.31
CA THR A 172 -0.91 -3.09 -6.82
C THR A 172 -0.87 -4.51 -6.25
N MET A 173 -1.96 -4.96 -5.64
CA MET A 173 -2.08 -6.27 -4.95
C MET A 173 -1.03 -6.47 -3.84
N HIS A 174 -0.60 -5.38 -3.20
CA HIS A 174 0.40 -5.45 -2.14
C HIS A 174 -0.26 -5.72 -0.78
N THR A 175 -0.95 -4.74 -0.22
CA THR A 175 -1.60 -4.86 1.09
C THR A 175 -2.89 -4.04 1.10
N ASP A 176 -4.02 -4.72 1.23
CA ASP A 176 -5.32 -4.07 1.30
C ASP A 176 -6.10 -4.63 2.49
N SER A 177 -6.89 -3.81 3.16
CA SER A 177 -7.61 -4.20 4.36
C SER A 177 -8.99 -3.58 4.46
N ILE A 178 -9.89 -4.26 5.16
CA ILE A 178 -11.20 -3.75 5.54
C ILE A 178 -11.30 -3.64 7.07
N ILE A 179 -11.88 -2.55 7.54
CA ILE A 179 -12.25 -2.38 8.96
C ILE A 179 -13.76 -2.44 9.06
N THR A 180 -14.27 -3.52 9.67
CA THR A 180 -15.71 -3.77 9.80
C THR A 180 -16.02 -4.76 10.92
N ASN A 181 -17.19 -4.64 11.50
CA ASN A 181 -17.82 -5.68 12.35
C ASN A 181 -18.79 -6.56 11.54
N ASN A 182 -19.03 -6.24 10.26
CA ASN A 182 -19.91 -7.02 9.39
C ASN A 182 -19.17 -8.19 8.78
N VAL A 183 -19.43 -9.40 9.29
CA VAL A 183 -18.81 -10.64 8.81
C VAL A 183 -19.08 -10.91 7.33
N LYS A 184 -20.26 -10.55 6.81
CA LYS A 184 -20.59 -10.73 5.40
C LYS A 184 -19.74 -9.82 4.51
N ASN A 185 -19.60 -8.54 4.88
CA ASN A 185 -18.75 -7.60 4.13
C ASN A 185 -17.28 -8.00 4.22
N ALA A 186 -16.81 -8.46 5.37
CA ALA A 186 -15.45 -8.98 5.53
C ALA A 186 -15.20 -10.16 4.59
N LYS A 187 -16.13 -11.13 4.54
CA LYS A 187 -16.02 -12.29 3.65
C LYS A 187 -15.99 -11.90 2.17
N VAL A 188 -16.92 -11.02 1.74
CA VAL A 188 -16.96 -10.52 0.37
C VAL A 188 -15.65 -9.82 0.00
N PHE A 189 -15.09 -9.01 0.90
CA PHE A 189 -13.81 -8.33 0.68
C PHE A 189 -12.66 -9.33 0.50
N LEU A 190 -12.51 -10.29 1.43
CA LEU A 190 -11.43 -11.28 1.40
C LEU A 190 -11.50 -12.24 0.19
N GLU A 191 -12.70 -12.53 -0.31
CA GLU A 191 -12.88 -13.39 -1.47
C GLU A 191 -12.60 -12.69 -2.80
N ASN A 192 -12.61 -11.35 -2.84
CA ASN A 192 -12.49 -10.57 -4.08
C ASN A 192 -11.28 -9.63 -4.15
N VAL A 193 -10.53 -9.45 -3.06
CA VAL A 193 -9.29 -8.68 -3.04
C VAL A 193 -8.11 -9.64 -2.93
N HIS A 194 -7.31 -9.74 -4.00
CA HIS A 194 -6.23 -10.71 -4.14
C HIS A 194 -4.86 -10.10 -3.76
N SER A 195 -4.79 -9.41 -2.64
CA SER A 195 -3.56 -8.83 -2.11
C SER A 195 -2.80 -9.82 -1.22
N SER A 196 -1.49 -9.57 -1.05
CA SER A 196 -0.61 -10.42 -0.23
C SER A 196 -0.96 -10.36 1.26
#